data_7d145a315aecc8e7543925a30802af7e
#
_entry.id   7d145a315aecc8e7543925a30802af7e
#
_cell.length_a   1.000
_cell.length_b   1.000
_cell.length_c   1.000
_cell.angle_alpha   90.00
_cell.angle_beta   90.00
_cell.angle_gamma   90.00
#
_symmetry.space_group_name_H-M   'P 1'
#
loop_
_entity.id
_entity.type
_entity.pdbx_description
1 polymer ?
#
loop_
_entity_poly.entity_id
_entity_poly.type
_entity_poly.pdbx_seq_one_letter_code
_entity_poly.pdbx_strand_id
1 'polypeptide(L)'
;EKMAILKNRLKALPEVEEATYGNANPISSWGNGVHDDNEKLIGMLRMFLADSTAMKMLGIRVIEQYCEPAYGKIWVTEDAKRAYGISAHKPWFGMRMQDGKHEYEVCGVIADYHSGDALSENEKTEHNAIGVITPQQGGWVVLVKTRGDHAQALQAIRNTCKQVAKELIGVPAEMEAEYLDDTLKNNLKDKHNMMVLI
;
A
#
# COMPACT_ATOMS: atom_id res chain seq x y z
N GLU A 1 -18.83 -1.36 3.63
CA GLU A 1 -19.73 -0.48 4.42
C GLU A 1 -19.11 -0.11 5.78
N LYS A 2 -18.72 -1.08 6.63
CA LYS A 2 -18.15 -0.84 7.97
C LYS A 2 -16.88 0.02 7.93
N MET A 3 -15.98 -0.24 6.99
CA MET A 3 -14.74 0.54 6.82
C MET A 3 -15.02 1.99 6.39
N ALA A 4 -16.05 2.22 5.61
CA ALA A 4 -16.46 3.58 5.25
C ALA A 4 -16.96 4.38 6.46
N ILE A 5 -17.69 3.73 7.37
CA ILE A 5 -18.11 4.36 8.64
C ILE A 5 -16.89 4.74 9.48
N LEU A 6 -15.95 3.81 9.65
CA LEU A 6 -14.71 4.08 10.39
C LEU A 6 -13.93 5.25 9.77
N LYS A 7 -13.70 5.22 8.45
CA LYS A 7 -13.03 6.32 7.75
C LYS A 7 -13.69 7.67 7.99
N ASN A 8 -15.02 7.75 7.87
CA ASN A 8 -15.75 8.99 8.08
C ASN A 8 -15.66 9.50 9.53
N ARG A 9 -15.71 8.60 10.51
CA ARG A 9 -15.53 8.95 11.93
C ARG A 9 -14.11 9.46 12.20
N LEU A 10 -13.10 8.83 11.63
CA LEU A 10 -11.71 9.30 11.75
C LEU A 10 -11.51 10.67 11.10
N LYS A 11 -12.07 10.92 9.92
CA LYS A 11 -12.00 12.22 9.25
C LYS A 11 -12.70 13.35 10.03
N ALA A 12 -13.63 13.03 10.91
CA ALA A 12 -14.30 14.01 11.76
C ALA A 12 -13.46 14.45 12.97
N LEU A 13 -12.34 13.79 13.26
CA LEU A 13 -11.46 14.17 14.38
C LEU A 13 -10.65 15.43 14.01
N PRO A 14 -10.50 16.39 14.94
CA PRO A 14 -9.71 17.61 14.72
C PRO A 14 -8.23 17.31 14.44
N GLU A 15 -7.70 16.21 14.99
CA GLU A 15 -6.33 15.75 14.83
C GLU A 15 -6.07 15.07 13.49
N VAL A 16 -7.10 14.80 12.69
CA VAL A 16 -6.99 14.10 11.41
C VAL A 16 -7.10 15.09 10.24
N GLU A 17 -6.13 15.06 9.36
CA GLU A 17 -6.13 15.81 8.10
C GLU A 17 -6.84 15.02 7.00
N GLU A 18 -6.51 13.75 6.86
CA GLU A 18 -7.11 12.85 5.85
C GLU A 18 -7.11 11.40 6.36
N ALA A 19 -8.05 10.60 5.87
CA ALA A 19 -8.12 9.16 6.12
C ALA A 19 -8.62 8.42 4.90
N THR A 20 -8.00 7.29 4.61
CA THR A 20 -8.42 6.36 3.57
C THR A 20 -8.09 4.93 3.96
N TYR A 21 -8.38 3.97 3.10
CA TYR A 21 -8.11 2.56 3.39
C TYR A 21 -7.39 1.86 2.23
N GLY A 22 -6.71 0.78 2.58
CA GLY A 22 -5.99 -0.09 1.67
C GLY A 22 -5.92 -1.52 2.21
N ASN A 23 -5.13 -2.37 1.59
CA ASN A 23 -4.91 -3.73 2.09
C ASN A 23 -3.53 -3.92 2.73
N ALA A 24 -2.59 -3.08 2.41
CA ALA A 24 -1.28 -3.05 3.04
C ALA A 24 -0.74 -1.62 2.98
N ASN A 25 0.38 -1.40 3.62
CA ASN A 25 1.14 -0.17 3.50
C ASN A 25 2.42 -0.42 2.66
N PRO A 26 3.15 0.62 2.24
CA PRO A 26 4.37 0.47 1.45
C PRO A 26 5.45 -0.42 2.10
N ILE A 27 5.47 -0.51 3.43
CA ILE A 27 6.46 -1.31 4.18
C ILE A 27 6.09 -2.79 4.18
N SER A 28 4.80 -3.12 4.25
CA SER A 28 4.27 -4.49 4.32
C SER A 28 3.65 -4.96 3.00
N SER A 29 4.20 -4.56 1.87
CA SER A 29 3.79 -5.01 0.55
C SER A 29 4.07 -6.50 0.35
N TRP A 30 3.30 -7.17 -0.48
CA TRP A 30 3.53 -8.56 -0.86
C TRP A 30 4.16 -8.67 -2.24
N GLY A 31 4.99 -9.71 -2.44
CA GLY A 31 5.65 -9.99 -3.71
C GLY A 31 4.86 -10.98 -4.56
N ASN A 32 4.82 -10.74 -5.86
CA ASN A 32 4.24 -11.62 -6.88
C ASN A 32 5.23 -11.85 -8.01
N GLY A 33 5.32 -13.08 -8.49
CA GLY A 33 6.14 -13.41 -9.66
C GLY A 33 5.52 -12.85 -10.95
N VAL A 34 6.32 -12.16 -11.74
CA VAL A 34 5.95 -11.69 -13.08
C VAL A 34 6.41 -12.71 -14.11
N HIS A 35 5.53 -13.09 -15.03
CA HIS A 35 5.79 -14.12 -16.04
C HIS A 35 5.62 -13.54 -17.45
N ASP A 36 6.43 -14.00 -18.36
CA ASP A 36 6.30 -13.70 -19.80
C ASP A 36 5.19 -14.54 -20.47
N ASP A 37 4.99 -14.34 -21.77
CA ASP A 37 3.96 -15.04 -22.55
C ASP A 37 4.20 -16.58 -22.62
N ASN A 38 5.41 -17.04 -22.32
CA ASN A 38 5.79 -18.45 -22.25
C ASN A 38 5.73 -19.02 -20.81
N GLU A 39 5.10 -18.30 -19.88
CA GLU A 39 4.99 -18.65 -18.46
C GLU A 39 6.34 -18.71 -17.71
N LYS A 40 7.41 -18.18 -18.28
CA LYS A 40 8.71 -18.10 -17.62
C LYS A 40 8.70 -16.93 -16.61
N LEU A 41 9.15 -17.19 -15.40
CA LEU A 41 9.39 -16.14 -14.40
C LEU A 41 10.47 -15.19 -14.89
N ILE A 42 10.12 -13.91 -15.02
CA ILE A 42 11.02 -12.84 -15.48
C ILE A 42 11.36 -11.82 -14.41
N GLY A 43 10.71 -11.87 -13.26
CA GLY A 43 10.99 -10.99 -12.14
C GLY A 43 9.94 -11.05 -11.04
N MET A 44 10.07 -10.15 -10.09
CA MET A 44 9.16 -10.00 -8.95
C MET A 44 8.58 -8.61 -8.92
N LEU A 45 7.32 -8.48 -8.53
CA LEU A 45 6.64 -7.23 -8.32
C LEU A 45 6.08 -7.17 -6.89
N ARG A 46 6.53 -6.19 -6.13
CA ARG A 46 5.95 -5.89 -4.82
C ARG A 46 4.74 -4.98 -4.99
N MET A 47 3.67 -5.32 -4.32
CA MET A 47 2.40 -4.61 -4.47
C MET A 47 1.71 -4.40 -3.12
N PHE A 48 1.04 -3.27 -2.97
CA PHE A 48 -0.01 -3.05 -1.98
C PHE A 48 -1.23 -2.43 -2.67
N LEU A 49 -2.40 -2.47 -2.03
CA LEU A 49 -3.61 -1.89 -2.60
C LEU A 49 -3.89 -0.52 -1.99
N ALA A 50 -4.11 0.47 -2.85
CA ALA A 50 -4.39 1.83 -2.43
C ALA A 50 -5.36 2.54 -3.39
N ASP A 51 -6.02 3.56 -2.90
CA ASP A 51 -6.77 4.51 -3.72
C ASP A 51 -5.91 5.76 -4.02
N SER A 52 -6.45 6.65 -4.83
CA SER A 52 -5.76 7.90 -5.19
C SER A 52 -5.52 8.82 -3.98
N THR A 53 -6.31 8.69 -2.92
CA THR A 53 -6.14 9.46 -1.68
C THR A 53 -4.92 8.96 -0.92
N ALA A 54 -4.75 7.62 -0.78
CA ALA A 54 -3.56 7.03 -0.18
C ALA A 54 -2.29 7.41 -0.94
N MET A 55 -2.32 7.35 -2.27
CA MET A 55 -1.18 7.76 -3.10
C MET A 55 -0.77 9.22 -2.82
N LYS A 56 -1.73 10.14 -2.74
CA LYS A 56 -1.47 11.55 -2.38
C LYS A 56 -0.90 11.71 -0.98
N MET A 57 -1.45 10.99 0.01
CA MET A 57 -0.98 11.03 1.39
C MET A 57 0.47 10.53 1.52
N LEU A 58 0.84 9.52 0.73
CA LEU A 58 2.19 8.95 0.66
C LEU A 58 3.15 9.74 -0.24
N GLY A 59 2.68 10.82 -0.88
CA GLY A 59 3.49 11.61 -1.78
C GLY A 59 3.83 10.90 -3.10
N ILE A 60 3.13 9.86 -3.47
CA ILE A 60 3.35 9.09 -4.69
C ILE A 60 2.76 9.86 -5.87
N ARG A 61 3.62 10.19 -6.84
CA ARG A 61 3.29 11.03 -7.97
C ARG A 61 3.00 10.19 -9.22
N VAL A 62 1.88 10.47 -9.88
CA VAL A 62 1.55 9.91 -11.20
C VAL A 62 2.39 10.61 -12.28
N ILE A 63 3.07 9.82 -13.11
CA ILE A 63 3.93 10.27 -14.20
C ILE A 63 3.19 10.16 -15.53
N GLU A 64 2.55 9.00 -15.77
CA GLU A 64 1.78 8.72 -16.99
C GLU A 64 0.42 8.15 -16.63
N GLN A 65 -0.59 8.51 -17.39
CA GLN A 65 -1.94 7.96 -17.28
C GLN A 65 -2.29 7.27 -18.59
N TYR A 66 -2.66 5.99 -18.53
CA TYR A 66 -3.08 5.21 -19.71
C TYR A 66 -4.59 5.07 -19.78
N CYS A 67 -5.23 4.83 -18.65
CA CYS A 67 -6.68 4.73 -18.56
C CYS A 67 -7.16 5.09 -17.15
N GLU A 68 -8.46 5.18 -16.94
CA GLU A 68 -9.06 5.43 -15.62
C GLU A 68 -8.71 4.30 -14.62
N PRO A 69 -8.23 4.64 -13.42
CA PRO A 69 -8.01 3.68 -12.36
C PRO A 69 -9.32 2.99 -11.97
N ALA A 70 -9.32 1.67 -11.96
CA ALA A 70 -10.46 0.86 -11.59
C ALA A 70 -10.01 -0.40 -10.86
N TYR A 71 -10.94 -1.07 -10.20
CA TYR A 71 -10.64 -2.36 -9.58
C TYR A 71 -10.05 -3.37 -10.57
N GLY A 72 -9.03 -4.10 -10.13
CA GLY A 72 -8.31 -5.06 -10.97
C GLY A 72 -7.25 -4.43 -11.87
N LYS A 73 -7.08 -3.12 -11.86
CA LYS A 73 -5.99 -2.42 -12.52
C LYS A 73 -4.88 -2.10 -11.52
N ILE A 74 -3.70 -1.79 -12.07
CA ILE A 74 -2.53 -1.44 -11.26
C ILE A 74 -1.81 -0.21 -11.80
N TRP A 75 -1.14 0.46 -10.88
CA TRP A 75 -0.09 1.43 -11.18
C TRP A 75 1.26 0.74 -11.08
N VAL A 76 2.16 0.96 -12.01
CA VAL A 76 3.53 0.45 -11.96
C VAL A 76 4.52 1.60 -11.81
N THR A 77 5.65 1.34 -11.17
CA THR A 77 6.75 2.32 -11.10
C THR A 77 7.44 2.48 -12.45
N GLU A 78 8.19 3.58 -12.64
CA GLU A 78 8.99 3.79 -13.85
C GLU A 78 10.00 2.67 -14.05
N ASP A 79 10.56 2.15 -12.98
CA ASP A 79 11.49 1.04 -12.99
C ASP A 79 10.81 -0.27 -13.44
N ALA A 80 9.64 -0.61 -12.89
CA ALA A 80 8.84 -1.75 -13.33
C ALA A 80 8.42 -1.62 -14.80
N LYS A 81 8.04 -0.43 -15.24
CA LYS A 81 7.75 -0.14 -16.65
C LYS A 81 8.92 -0.51 -17.57
N ARG A 82 10.13 -0.08 -17.21
CA ARG A 82 11.35 -0.39 -17.98
C ARG A 82 11.66 -1.89 -17.97
N ALA A 83 11.62 -2.51 -16.78
CA ALA A 83 11.98 -3.91 -16.60
C ALA A 83 11.07 -4.87 -17.39
N TYR A 84 9.77 -4.57 -17.45
CA TYR A 84 8.76 -5.46 -18.06
C TYR A 84 8.27 -4.97 -19.42
N GLY A 85 8.82 -3.91 -19.98
CA GLY A 85 8.47 -3.39 -21.29
C GLY A 85 7.02 -2.90 -21.39
N ILE A 86 6.47 -2.35 -20.33
CA ILE A 86 5.10 -1.84 -20.26
C ILE A 86 5.01 -0.51 -21.00
N SER A 87 3.92 -0.30 -21.75
CA SER A 87 3.64 0.95 -22.44
C SER A 87 2.13 1.15 -22.61
N ALA A 88 1.70 2.34 -23.04
CA ALA A 88 0.30 2.60 -23.37
C ALA A 88 -0.25 1.68 -24.47
N HIS A 89 0.62 1.16 -25.36
CA HIS A 89 0.26 0.19 -26.41
C HIS A 89 0.35 -1.28 -25.94
N LYS A 90 1.04 -1.54 -24.84
CA LYS A 90 1.16 -2.83 -24.18
C LYS A 90 0.95 -2.65 -22.67
N PRO A 91 -0.28 -2.32 -22.24
CA PRO A 91 -0.56 -2.02 -20.83
C PRO A 91 -0.86 -3.29 -20.00
N TRP A 92 -0.72 -4.47 -20.54
CA TRP A 92 -1.02 -5.74 -19.87
C TRP A 92 0.25 -6.50 -19.53
N PHE A 93 0.26 -7.16 -18.37
CA PHE A 93 1.26 -8.16 -18.06
C PHE A 93 0.69 -9.21 -17.08
N GLY A 94 1.26 -10.42 -17.14
CA GLY A 94 0.82 -11.53 -16.29
C GLY A 94 1.56 -11.57 -14.97
N MET A 95 0.82 -11.78 -13.88
CA MET A 95 1.38 -12.15 -12.58
C MET A 95 0.86 -13.51 -12.14
N ARG A 96 1.71 -14.30 -11.49
CA ARG A 96 1.31 -15.55 -10.87
C ARG A 96 1.07 -15.33 -9.38
N MET A 97 -0.16 -15.59 -8.94
CA MET A 97 -0.57 -15.60 -7.55
C MET A 97 -0.79 -17.03 -7.06
N GLN A 98 -1.08 -17.21 -5.77
CA GLN A 98 -1.30 -18.56 -5.18
C GLN A 98 -2.47 -19.32 -5.82
N ASP A 99 -3.46 -18.61 -6.35
CA ASP A 99 -4.66 -19.15 -6.98
C ASP A 99 -4.58 -19.25 -8.52
N GLY A 100 -3.43 -18.95 -9.11
CA GLY A 100 -3.18 -19.10 -10.55
C GLY A 100 -2.52 -17.88 -11.21
N LYS A 101 -2.61 -17.84 -12.55
CA LYS A 101 -2.13 -16.71 -13.36
C LYS A 101 -3.21 -15.65 -13.46
N HIS A 102 -2.84 -14.43 -13.15
CA HIS A 102 -3.69 -13.25 -13.32
C HIS A 102 -3.04 -12.29 -14.31
N GLU A 103 -3.86 -11.69 -15.16
CA GLU A 103 -3.45 -10.60 -16.03
C GLU A 103 -3.96 -9.28 -15.45
N TYR A 104 -3.07 -8.31 -15.36
CA TYR A 104 -3.37 -6.99 -14.83
C TYR A 104 -3.24 -5.93 -15.90
N GLU A 105 -4.26 -5.09 -16.01
CA GLU A 105 -4.21 -3.89 -16.83
C GLU A 105 -3.48 -2.78 -16.06
N VAL A 106 -2.45 -2.22 -16.69
CA VAL A 106 -1.73 -1.09 -16.14
C VAL A 106 -2.48 0.20 -16.48
N CYS A 107 -3.00 0.89 -15.47
CA CYS A 107 -3.71 2.15 -15.69
C CYS A 107 -2.77 3.35 -15.80
N GLY A 108 -1.49 3.20 -15.47
CA GLY A 108 -0.49 4.23 -15.66
C GLY A 108 0.80 3.97 -14.90
N VAL A 109 1.68 4.96 -14.91
CA VAL A 109 3.02 4.92 -14.32
C VAL A 109 3.13 5.95 -13.20
N ILE A 110 3.73 5.53 -12.12
CA ILE A 110 4.02 6.35 -10.95
C ILE A 110 5.54 6.50 -10.75
N ALA A 111 5.94 7.53 -10.05
CA ALA A 111 7.33 7.70 -9.64
C ALA A 111 7.80 6.52 -8.81
N ASP A 112 9.07 6.17 -8.95
CA ASP A 112 9.70 5.12 -8.16
C ASP A 112 9.59 5.45 -6.65
N TYR A 113 9.32 4.45 -5.85
CA TYR A 113 9.30 4.53 -4.40
C TYR A 113 9.92 3.26 -3.79
N HIS A 114 10.44 3.36 -2.60
CA HIS A 114 10.99 2.22 -1.88
C HIS A 114 9.88 1.51 -1.09
N SER A 115 9.74 0.21 -1.28
CA SER A 115 8.84 -0.64 -0.50
C SER A 115 9.65 -1.65 0.30
N GLY A 116 9.29 -1.83 1.57
CA GLY A 116 9.91 -2.83 2.41
C GLY A 116 11.29 -2.40 2.91
N ASP A 117 12.22 -3.32 2.87
CA ASP A 117 13.52 -3.18 3.52
C ASP A 117 14.55 -2.53 2.60
N ALA A 118 14.79 -1.24 2.81
CA ALA A 118 15.78 -0.46 2.04
C ALA A 118 17.25 -1.00 2.10
N LEU A 119 17.51 -2.00 2.93
CA LEU A 119 18.81 -2.66 3.04
C LEU A 119 18.81 -4.10 2.48
N SER A 120 17.71 -4.53 1.86
CA SER A 120 17.65 -5.86 1.27
C SER A 120 18.44 -5.93 -0.05
N GLU A 121 19.33 -6.91 -0.18
CA GLU A 121 20.07 -7.16 -1.43
C GLU A 121 19.14 -7.55 -2.61
N ASN A 122 17.90 -7.93 -2.33
CA ASN A 122 16.91 -8.32 -3.34
C ASN A 122 16.27 -7.12 -4.05
N GLU A 123 16.49 -5.88 -3.61
CA GLU A 123 15.92 -4.68 -4.24
C GLU A 123 16.28 -4.53 -5.73
N LYS A 124 17.40 -5.10 -6.17
CA LYS A 124 17.84 -5.01 -7.58
C LYS A 124 16.97 -5.82 -8.56
N THR A 125 16.20 -6.78 -8.05
CA THR A 125 15.35 -7.68 -8.86
C THR A 125 13.86 -7.55 -8.58
N GLU A 126 13.50 -6.73 -7.59
CA GLU A 126 12.12 -6.50 -7.18
C GLU A 126 11.69 -5.09 -7.59
N HIS A 127 10.59 -5.00 -8.32
CA HIS A 127 9.98 -3.74 -8.74
C HIS A 127 8.68 -3.51 -7.98
N ASN A 128 8.16 -2.30 -8.03
CA ASN A 128 6.99 -1.91 -7.24
C ASN A 128 5.76 -1.59 -8.11
N ALA A 129 4.59 -1.86 -7.53
CA ALA A 129 3.31 -1.46 -8.09
C ALA A 129 2.29 -1.14 -6.98
N ILE A 130 1.22 -0.48 -7.36
CA ILE A 130 0.05 -0.24 -6.50
C ILE A 130 -1.18 -0.77 -7.22
N GLY A 131 -1.86 -1.74 -6.60
CA GLY A 131 -3.16 -2.17 -7.07
C GLY A 131 -4.24 -1.17 -6.70
N VAL A 132 -5.16 -0.93 -7.62
CA VAL A 132 -6.27 -0.01 -7.39
C VAL A 132 -7.31 -0.66 -6.50
N ILE A 133 -7.63 -0.03 -5.37
CA ILE A 133 -8.74 -0.40 -4.50
C ILE A 133 -9.88 0.60 -4.67
N THR A 134 -11.09 0.09 -4.59
CA THR A 134 -12.29 0.92 -4.61
C THR A 134 -13.02 0.90 -3.26
N PRO A 135 -13.83 1.92 -2.96
CA PRO A 135 -14.61 1.97 -1.72
C PRO A 135 -15.49 0.74 -1.47
N GLN A 136 -15.94 0.09 -2.54
CA GLN A 136 -16.84 -1.07 -2.47
C GLN A 136 -16.14 -2.32 -1.93
N GLN A 137 -14.84 -2.44 -2.16
CA GLN A 137 -14.06 -3.60 -1.75
C GLN A 137 -13.63 -3.54 -0.29
N GLY A 138 -13.59 -2.33 0.28
CA GLY A 138 -13.05 -2.10 1.60
C GLY A 138 -11.52 -2.31 1.65
N GLY A 139 -10.98 -2.29 2.84
CA GLY A 139 -9.55 -2.49 3.09
C GLY A 139 -9.35 -3.06 4.49
N TRP A 140 -8.17 -3.59 4.72
CA TRP A 140 -7.75 -4.17 6.01
C TRP A 140 -6.99 -3.15 6.86
N VAL A 141 -6.45 -2.13 6.21
CA VAL A 141 -5.65 -1.07 6.82
C VAL A 141 -6.33 0.27 6.58
N VAL A 142 -6.41 1.10 7.60
CA VAL A 142 -6.79 2.51 7.47
C VAL A 142 -5.52 3.34 7.56
N LEU A 143 -5.25 4.11 6.51
CA LEU A 143 -4.19 5.10 6.48
C LEU A 143 -4.75 6.44 6.95
N VAL A 144 -4.10 7.05 7.93
CA VAL A 144 -4.54 8.32 8.52
C VAL A 144 -3.38 9.31 8.50
N LYS A 145 -3.62 10.47 7.93
CA LYS A 145 -2.70 11.61 8.02
C LYS A 145 -3.14 12.49 9.18
N THR A 146 -2.25 12.68 10.14
CA THR A 146 -2.53 13.46 11.36
C THR A 146 -1.93 14.86 11.28
N ARG A 147 -2.44 15.74 12.13
CA ARG A 147 -1.90 17.08 12.39
C ARG A 147 -1.75 17.30 13.90
N GLY A 148 -0.88 18.22 14.28
CA GLY A 148 -0.69 18.57 15.70
C GLY A 148 0.15 17.56 16.47
N ASP A 149 -0.22 17.34 17.72
CA ASP A 149 0.50 16.42 18.61
C ASP A 149 0.22 14.96 18.25
N HIS A 150 1.30 14.21 18.01
CA HIS A 150 1.23 12.81 17.54
C HIS A 150 0.62 11.87 18.62
N ALA A 151 0.94 12.07 19.89
CA ALA A 151 0.44 11.20 20.96
C ALA A 151 -1.06 11.41 21.17
N GLN A 152 -1.50 12.67 21.13
CA GLN A 152 -2.92 13.03 21.22
C GLN A 152 -3.70 12.46 20.03
N ALA A 153 -3.19 12.64 18.81
CA ALA A 153 -3.82 12.12 17.61
C ALA A 153 -3.94 10.59 17.63
N LEU A 154 -2.88 9.89 18.01
CA LEU A 154 -2.89 8.43 18.14
C LEU A 154 -3.91 7.93 19.15
N GLN A 155 -4.01 8.62 20.33
CA GLN A 155 -5.00 8.28 21.35
C GLN A 155 -6.44 8.51 20.86
N ALA A 156 -6.71 9.64 20.17
CA ALA A 156 -8.02 9.94 19.61
C ALA A 156 -8.43 8.91 18.55
N ILE A 157 -7.50 8.53 17.66
CA ILE A 157 -7.71 7.48 16.65
C ILE A 157 -8.03 6.14 17.31
N ARG A 158 -7.24 5.69 18.27
CA ARG A 158 -7.47 4.43 18.98
C ARG A 158 -8.82 4.39 19.69
N ASN A 159 -9.20 5.47 20.35
CA ASN A 159 -10.51 5.57 21.02
C ASN A 159 -11.66 5.48 20.02
N THR A 160 -11.55 6.19 18.89
CA THR A 160 -12.56 6.15 17.82
C THR A 160 -12.66 4.75 17.20
N CYS A 161 -11.55 4.07 16.95
CA CYS A 161 -11.53 2.70 16.46
C CYS A 161 -12.25 1.74 17.42
N LYS A 162 -11.94 1.82 18.73
CA LYS A 162 -12.60 1.00 19.78
C LYS A 162 -14.11 1.26 19.84
N GLN A 163 -14.52 2.53 19.78
CA GLN A 163 -15.94 2.89 19.77
C GLN A 163 -16.68 2.35 18.55
N VAL A 164 -16.12 2.57 17.36
CA VAL A 164 -16.72 2.11 16.10
C VAL A 164 -16.78 0.57 16.04
N ALA A 165 -15.73 -0.12 16.51
CA ALA A 165 -15.74 -1.58 16.59
C ALA A 165 -16.87 -2.07 17.51
N LYS A 166 -17.04 -1.46 18.69
CA LYS A 166 -18.12 -1.81 19.62
C LYS A 166 -19.51 -1.57 19.00
N GLU A 167 -19.69 -0.46 18.27
CA GLU A 167 -20.96 -0.14 17.60
C GLU A 167 -21.30 -1.10 16.46
N LEU A 168 -20.29 -1.52 15.66
CA LEU A 168 -20.50 -2.29 14.42
C LEU A 168 -20.44 -3.81 14.59
N ILE A 169 -19.69 -4.32 15.58
CA ILE A 169 -19.50 -5.75 15.81
C ILE A 169 -19.82 -6.21 17.24
N GLY A 170 -20.24 -5.30 18.10
CA GLY A 170 -20.69 -5.62 19.47
C GLY A 170 -19.58 -5.91 20.48
N VAL A 171 -18.32 -5.96 20.04
CA VAL A 171 -17.15 -6.18 20.92
C VAL A 171 -16.10 -5.08 20.67
N PRO A 172 -15.42 -4.61 21.74
CA PRO A 172 -14.28 -3.72 21.55
C PRO A 172 -13.16 -4.53 20.85
N ALA A 173 -12.83 -4.14 19.62
CA ALA A 173 -11.66 -4.66 18.97
C ALA A 173 -10.47 -3.74 19.27
N GLU A 174 -9.36 -4.32 19.68
CA GLU A 174 -8.08 -3.60 19.68
C GLU A 174 -7.58 -3.54 18.25
N MET A 175 -7.50 -2.32 17.73
CA MET A 175 -6.83 -2.07 16.46
C MET A 175 -5.41 -1.57 16.77
N GLU A 176 -4.42 -2.26 16.24
CA GLU A 176 -3.05 -1.76 16.26
C GLU A 176 -2.99 -0.48 15.43
N ALA A 177 -2.45 0.56 16.03
CA ALA A 177 -2.22 1.84 15.36
C ALA A 177 -0.81 2.31 15.71
N GLU A 178 -0.03 2.58 14.67
CA GLU A 178 1.36 3.03 14.77
C GLU A 178 1.65 4.07 13.70
N TYR A 179 2.68 4.88 13.92
CA TYR A 179 3.18 5.77 12.90
C TYR A 179 4.11 5.03 11.94
N LEU A 180 3.92 5.26 10.64
CA LEU A 180 4.75 4.67 9.58
C LEU A 180 6.23 4.99 9.79
N ASP A 181 6.54 6.21 10.21
CA ASP A 181 7.91 6.65 10.52
C ASP A 181 8.54 5.86 11.68
N ASP A 182 7.75 5.48 12.67
CA ASP A 182 8.26 4.71 13.81
C ASP A 182 8.51 3.26 13.41
N THR A 183 7.66 2.68 12.59
CA THR A 183 7.87 1.36 12.00
C THR A 183 9.15 1.33 11.17
N LEU A 184 9.38 2.33 10.31
CA LEU A 184 10.61 2.46 9.51
C LEU A 184 11.85 2.59 10.40
N LYS A 185 11.79 3.44 11.43
CA LYS A 185 12.90 3.62 12.37
C LYS A 185 13.22 2.34 13.14
N ASN A 186 12.19 1.58 13.55
CA ASN A 186 12.38 0.32 14.27
C ASN A 186 13.00 -0.74 13.36
N ASN A 187 12.53 -0.89 12.14
CA ASN A 187 13.13 -1.80 11.16
C ASN A 187 14.60 -1.49 10.90
N LEU A 188 14.98 -0.20 10.83
CA LEU A 188 16.38 0.20 10.67
C LEU A 188 17.21 -0.07 11.91
N LYS A 189 16.67 0.10 13.14
CA LYS A 189 17.38 -0.21 14.39
C LYS A 189 17.67 -1.69 14.55
N ASP A 190 16.70 -2.54 14.25
CA ASP A 190 16.84 -3.99 14.37
C ASP A 190 17.95 -4.51 13.46
N LYS A 191 18.07 -3.95 12.23
CA LYS A 191 19.17 -4.28 11.32
C LYS A 191 20.51 -3.74 11.76
N HIS A 192 20.55 -2.54 12.28
CA HIS A 192 21.79 -1.99 12.82
C HIS A 192 22.32 -2.85 13.99
N ASN A 193 21.43 -3.34 14.84
CA ASN A 193 21.77 -4.25 15.92
C ASN A 193 22.26 -5.63 15.42
N MET A 194 21.75 -6.12 14.29
CA MET A 194 22.25 -7.36 13.66
C MET A 194 23.63 -7.18 13.02
N MET A 195 23.94 -6.00 12.50
CA MET A 195 25.26 -5.70 11.92
C MET A 195 26.38 -5.55 12.96
N VAL A 196 26.06 -5.28 14.22
CA VAL A 196 27.02 -5.16 15.32
C VAL A 196 27.39 -6.52 15.94
N LEU A 197 26.67 -7.58 15.59
CA LEU A 197 26.92 -8.95 16.09
C LEU A 197 27.74 -9.84 15.14
N ILE A 198 28.30 -9.30 14.06
CA ILE A 198 29.25 -9.93 13.16
C ILE A 198 30.65 -9.41 13.48
#